data_be575ccf60ff059e9672d1816fb1cb14
#
_entry.id   be575ccf60ff059e9672d1816fb1cb14
#
_cell.length_a   1.000
_cell.length_b   1.000
_cell.length_c   1.000
_cell.angle_alpha   90.00
_cell.angle_beta   90.00
_cell.angle_gamma   90.00
#
_symmetry.space_group_name_H-M   'P 1'
#
loop_
_entity.id
_entity.type
_entity.pdbx_description
1 polymer ?
#
loop_
_entity_poly.entity_id
_entity_poly.type
_entity_poly.pdbx_seq_one_letter_code
_entity_poly.pdbx_strand_id
1 'polypeptide(L)'
;MRAIATFTVVGLLIGGAAGHRVAAVSVAAEGPSMTSQLADRGKESLLQAFADAWNRHDVDALMSMMTTDCVFEASGGNAVDGERHEGQRAVRAAYTAVFEQYPDAHWGHARHFVTGDRGVSEWTFTGTRTDGKRVEVNGCDVFTFRNGKIAIKNSFRKNRPDLTDADRTR
;
A
#
# COMPACT_ATOMS: atom_id res chain seq x y z
N MET A 1 -4.34 -31.50 -6.02
CA MET A 1 -2.97 -31.97 -6.31
C MET A 1 -2.19 -30.78 -6.87
N ARG A 2 -1.31 -30.16 -6.09
CA ARG A 2 -0.45 -29.06 -6.54
C ARG A 2 0.95 -29.63 -6.76
N ALA A 3 1.46 -29.48 -7.97
CA ALA A 3 2.78 -29.93 -8.35
C ALA A 3 3.85 -29.08 -7.65
N ILE A 4 4.77 -29.76 -6.95
CA ILE A 4 5.97 -29.16 -6.36
C ILE A 4 7.03 -29.13 -7.47
N ALA A 5 7.44 -27.96 -7.91
CA ALA A 5 8.56 -27.81 -8.84
C ALA A 5 9.88 -27.90 -8.07
N THR A 6 10.59 -29.00 -8.24
CA THR A 6 11.94 -29.18 -7.70
C THR A 6 12.94 -28.67 -8.73
N PHE A 7 13.68 -27.62 -8.43
CA PHE A 7 14.82 -27.18 -9.23
C PHE A 7 16.07 -27.90 -8.76
N THR A 8 16.62 -28.77 -9.62
CA THR A 8 17.92 -29.43 -9.40
C THR A 8 18.99 -28.60 -10.10
N VAL A 9 19.90 -28.01 -9.34
CA VAL A 9 21.13 -27.39 -9.88
C VAL A 9 22.20 -28.48 -9.94
N VAL A 10 22.54 -28.89 -11.16
CA VAL A 10 23.66 -29.82 -11.41
C VAL A 10 24.95 -29.00 -11.54
N GLY A 11 25.78 -29.04 -10.54
CA GLY A 11 27.15 -28.50 -10.61
C GLY A 11 28.12 -29.52 -11.20
N LEU A 12 28.72 -29.23 -12.36
CA LEU A 12 29.75 -30.02 -12.98
C LEU A 12 31.09 -29.79 -12.27
N LEU A 13 31.63 -30.79 -11.55
CA LEU A 13 33.00 -30.82 -10.99
C LEU A 13 33.91 -31.65 -11.83
N ILE A 14 34.98 -31.05 -12.36
CA ILE A 14 36.10 -31.72 -13.05
C ILE A 14 37.21 -31.96 -12.02
N GLY A 15 37.52 -33.23 -11.79
CA GLY A 15 38.77 -33.84 -11.49
C GLY A 15 39.48 -33.54 -10.14
N GLY A 16 39.57 -34.63 -9.32
CA GLY A 16 40.54 -34.72 -8.21
C GLY A 16 40.10 -35.69 -7.13
N ALA A 17 40.79 -36.83 -7.03
CA ALA A 17 40.51 -37.91 -6.10
C ALA A 17 40.75 -37.52 -4.65
N ALA A 18 39.71 -37.23 -3.91
CA ALA A 18 39.61 -37.37 -2.45
C ALA A 18 38.12 -37.27 -2.10
N GLY A 19 37.52 -38.37 -1.65
CA GLY A 19 36.09 -38.50 -1.41
C GLY A 19 35.59 -37.63 -0.27
N HIS A 20 35.22 -36.38 -0.54
CA HIS A 20 34.36 -35.57 0.31
C HIS A 20 32.93 -35.67 -0.19
N ARG A 21 32.10 -36.41 0.54
CA ARG A 21 30.64 -36.36 0.32
C ARG A 21 30.16 -34.98 0.76
N VAL A 22 29.89 -34.12 -0.20
CA VAL A 22 29.14 -32.90 0.05
C VAL A 22 27.67 -33.29 0.23
N ALA A 23 27.18 -33.21 1.46
CA ALA A 23 25.76 -33.37 1.72
C ALA A 23 25.04 -32.17 1.09
N ALA A 24 24.18 -32.43 0.11
CA ALA A 24 23.29 -31.42 -0.45
C ALA A 24 22.27 -31.04 0.63
N VAL A 25 22.41 -29.86 1.21
CA VAL A 25 21.40 -29.25 2.08
C VAL A 25 20.26 -28.79 1.17
N SER A 26 19.18 -29.55 1.11
CA SER A 26 17.95 -29.15 0.45
C SER A 26 17.24 -28.14 1.37
N VAL A 27 17.37 -26.85 1.08
CA VAL A 27 16.54 -25.82 1.69
C VAL A 27 15.20 -25.85 0.97
N ALA A 28 14.24 -26.57 1.51
CA ALA A 28 12.85 -26.45 1.09
C ALA A 28 12.37 -25.05 1.49
N ALA A 29 12.08 -24.17 0.53
CA ALA A 29 11.39 -22.93 0.80
C ALA A 29 9.95 -23.27 1.21
N GLU A 30 9.67 -23.28 2.51
CA GLU A 30 8.31 -23.39 3.00
C GLU A 30 7.54 -22.14 2.59
N GLY A 31 6.46 -22.32 1.85
CA GLY A 31 5.53 -21.24 1.51
C GLY A 31 4.88 -20.65 2.77
N PRO A 32 4.26 -19.45 2.68
CA PRO A 32 3.65 -18.80 3.83
C PRO A 32 2.63 -19.73 4.51
N SER A 33 2.66 -19.77 5.84
CA SER A 33 1.76 -20.63 6.62
C SER A 33 0.29 -20.20 6.42
N MET A 34 -0.66 -21.12 6.64
CA MET A 34 -2.09 -20.81 6.56
C MET A 34 -2.49 -19.68 7.52
N THR A 35 -1.89 -19.63 8.71
CA THR A 35 -2.12 -18.56 9.70
C THR A 35 -1.65 -17.21 9.18
N SER A 36 -0.47 -17.15 8.53
CA SER A 36 0.02 -15.92 7.88
C SER A 36 -0.92 -15.45 6.77
N GLN A 37 -1.38 -16.35 5.91
CA GLN A 37 -2.31 -16.03 4.84
C GLN A 37 -3.66 -15.48 5.35
N LEU A 38 -4.18 -16.02 6.44
CA LEU A 38 -5.41 -15.52 7.07
C LEU A 38 -5.21 -14.13 7.67
N ALA A 39 -4.06 -13.89 8.32
CA ALA A 39 -3.72 -12.57 8.85
C ALA A 39 -3.57 -11.52 7.75
N ASP A 40 -2.97 -11.88 6.61
CA ASP A 40 -2.81 -10.98 5.47
C ASP A 40 -4.15 -10.65 4.82
N ARG A 41 -5.07 -11.63 4.66
CA ARG A 41 -6.45 -11.39 4.19
C ARG A 41 -7.23 -10.44 5.12
N GLY A 42 -7.05 -10.55 6.44
CA GLY A 42 -7.66 -9.62 7.39
C GLY A 42 -7.19 -8.18 7.19
N LYS A 43 -5.92 -7.98 6.87
CA LYS A 43 -5.36 -6.66 6.56
C LYS A 43 -5.78 -6.15 5.17
N GLU A 44 -5.92 -7.02 4.17
CA GLU A 44 -6.51 -6.65 2.87
C GLU A 44 -7.95 -6.15 3.06
N SER A 45 -8.75 -6.83 3.88
CA SER A 45 -10.11 -6.38 4.22
C SER A 45 -10.11 -5.03 4.95
N LEU A 46 -9.12 -4.79 5.82
CA LEU A 46 -8.94 -3.50 6.48
C LEU A 46 -8.61 -2.40 5.47
N LEU A 47 -7.73 -2.66 4.48
CA LEU A 47 -7.41 -1.69 3.43
C LEU A 47 -8.61 -1.39 2.54
N GLN A 48 -9.44 -2.40 2.22
CA GLN A 48 -10.69 -2.18 1.49
C GLN A 48 -11.64 -1.29 2.29
N ALA A 49 -11.86 -1.59 3.58
CA ALA A 49 -12.71 -0.76 4.44
C ALA A 49 -12.17 0.69 4.58
N PHE A 50 -10.84 0.84 4.59
CA PHE A 50 -10.18 2.14 4.63
C PHE A 50 -10.40 2.93 3.32
N ALA A 51 -10.28 2.28 2.15
CA ALA A 51 -10.59 2.88 0.86
C ALA A 51 -12.07 3.28 0.74
N ASP A 52 -12.98 2.43 1.24
CA ASP A 52 -14.41 2.73 1.27
C ASP A 52 -14.72 3.93 2.18
N ALA A 53 -14.02 4.07 3.32
CA ALA A 53 -14.17 5.22 4.22
C ALA A 53 -13.67 6.52 3.55
N TRP A 54 -12.56 6.47 2.81
CA TRP A 54 -12.10 7.59 1.98
C TRP A 54 -13.17 8.04 0.99
N ASN A 55 -13.78 7.10 0.27
CA ASN A 55 -14.82 7.41 -0.73
C ASN A 55 -16.15 7.88 -0.13
N ARG A 56 -16.39 7.60 1.16
CA ARG A 56 -17.52 8.17 1.91
C ARG A 56 -17.18 9.46 2.63
N HIS A 57 -15.95 9.95 2.56
CA HIS A 57 -15.43 11.10 3.30
C HIS A 57 -15.61 10.95 4.83
N ASP A 58 -15.54 9.70 5.32
CA ASP A 58 -15.79 9.35 6.73
C ASP A 58 -14.47 9.38 7.52
N VAL A 59 -14.10 10.57 8.00
CA VAL A 59 -12.86 10.76 8.76
C VAL A 59 -12.87 9.96 10.07
N ASP A 60 -14.01 9.79 10.71
CA ASP A 60 -14.11 9.01 11.95
C ASP A 60 -13.82 7.53 11.72
N ALA A 61 -14.38 6.95 10.65
CA ALA A 61 -14.07 5.59 10.24
C ALA A 61 -12.58 5.43 9.88
N LEU A 62 -12.00 6.37 9.10
CA LEU A 62 -10.57 6.36 8.78
C LEU A 62 -9.71 6.32 10.04
N MET A 63 -9.95 7.22 10.99
CA MET A 63 -9.17 7.31 12.22
C MET A 63 -9.36 6.11 13.14
N SER A 64 -10.53 5.47 13.16
CA SER A 64 -10.78 4.26 13.94
C SER A 64 -9.91 3.07 13.53
N MET A 65 -9.53 3.01 12.26
CA MET A 65 -8.69 1.96 11.66
C MET A 65 -7.19 2.21 11.84
N MET A 66 -6.79 3.38 12.34
CA MET A 66 -5.39 3.74 12.58
C MET A 66 -5.01 3.62 14.07
N THR A 67 -3.71 3.46 14.33
CA THR A 67 -3.18 3.46 15.71
C THR A 67 -3.26 4.86 16.34
N THR A 68 -3.12 4.95 17.67
CA THR A 68 -3.15 6.25 18.38
C THR A 68 -1.98 7.16 18.01
N ASP A 69 -0.83 6.58 17.73
CA ASP A 69 0.42 7.22 17.30
C ASP A 69 0.66 7.12 15.79
N CYS A 70 -0.44 7.03 15.02
CA CYS A 70 -0.38 6.87 13.57
C CYS A 70 0.38 7.99 12.87
N VAL A 71 0.91 7.66 11.69
CA VAL A 71 1.61 8.61 10.83
C VAL A 71 0.96 8.63 9.45
N PHE A 72 0.81 9.82 8.89
CA PHE A 72 0.50 10.04 7.49
C PHE A 72 1.61 10.87 6.84
N GLU A 73 2.20 10.31 5.79
CA GLU A 73 3.17 10.96 4.92
C GLU A 73 2.47 11.29 3.60
N ALA A 74 2.24 12.57 3.35
CA ALA A 74 1.52 13.03 2.17
C ALA A 74 2.40 12.91 0.91
N SER A 75 1.76 12.77 -0.27
CA SER A 75 2.47 12.68 -1.56
C SER A 75 3.11 13.99 -2.02
N GLY A 76 2.90 15.08 -1.32
CA GLY A 76 3.49 16.40 -1.55
C GLY A 76 4.13 16.94 -0.28
N GLY A 77 4.94 17.98 -0.43
CA GLY A 77 5.66 18.60 0.67
C GLY A 77 7.11 18.92 0.29
N ASN A 78 7.81 19.60 1.19
CA ASN A 78 9.19 20.05 0.96
C ASN A 78 10.25 19.08 1.51
N ALA A 79 9.83 18.06 2.26
CA ALA A 79 10.72 17.04 2.80
C ALA A 79 10.76 15.80 1.88
N VAL A 80 11.77 14.95 2.09
CA VAL A 80 11.94 13.69 1.33
C VAL A 80 10.71 12.80 1.46
N ASP A 81 10.09 12.77 2.64
CA ASP A 81 8.91 11.95 2.95
C ASP A 81 7.58 12.70 2.72
N GLY A 82 7.62 13.86 2.04
CA GLY A 82 6.47 14.73 1.86
C GLY A 82 6.13 15.49 3.15
N GLU A 83 4.90 15.97 3.27
CA GLU A 83 4.41 16.55 4.53
C GLU A 83 4.02 15.42 5.48
N ARG A 84 4.65 15.41 6.68
CA ARG A 84 4.47 14.37 7.68
C ARG A 84 3.58 14.83 8.83
N HIS A 85 2.52 14.07 9.08
CA HIS A 85 1.56 14.29 10.16
C HIS A 85 1.64 13.13 11.15
N GLU A 86 1.75 13.44 12.47
CA GLU A 86 1.93 12.44 13.52
C GLU A 86 0.82 12.51 14.57
N GLY A 87 0.30 11.35 14.93
CA GLY A 87 -0.76 11.15 15.91
C GLY A 87 -2.16 11.47 15.37
N GLN A 88 -3.17 10.94 16.06
CA GLN A 88 -4.58 10.98 15.65
C GLN A 88 -5.07 12.41 15.31
N ARG A 89 -4.68 13.41 16.07
CA ARG A 89 -5.13 14.78 15.85
C ARG A 89 -4.59 15.38 14.55
N ALA A 90 -3.28 15.25 14.31
CA ALA A 90 -2.64 15.80 13.12
C ALA A 90 -3.08 15.08 11.85
N VAL A 91 -3.15 13.74 11.90
CA VAL A 91 -3.60 12.93 10.76
C VAL A 91 -5.06 13.21 10.42
N ARG A 92 -5.94 13.32 11.43
CA ARG A 92 -7.35 13.72 11.22
C ARG A 92 -7.45 15.07 10.51
N ALA A 93 -6.71 16.08 10.98
CA ALA A 93 -6.73 17.40 10.38
C ALA A 93 -6.27 17.36 8.91
N ALA A 94 -5.21 16.60 8.61
CA ALA A 94 -4.73 16.43 7.24
C ALA A 94 -5.77 15.74 6.32
N TYR A 95 -6.46 14.70 6.80
CA TYR A 95 -7.51 14.02 6.04
C TYR A 95 -8.73 14.92 5.78
N THR A 96 -9.14 15.70 6.80
CA THR A 96 -10.21 16.69 6.65
C THR A 96 -9.85 17.73 5.59
N ALA A 97 -8.61 18.25 5.61
CA ALA A 97 -8.13 19.22 4.63
C ALA A 97 -8.17 18.69 3.18
N VAL A 98 -7.96 17.38 2.96
CA VAL A 98 -8.11 16.78 1.63
C VAL A 98 -9.56 16.89 1.14
N PHE A 99 -10.56 16.61 1.99
CA PHE A 99 -11.98 16.70 1.62
C PHE A 99 -12.44 18.15 1.46
N GLU A 100 -11.89 19.08 2.25
CA GLU A 100 -12.14 20.51 2.07
C GLU A 100 -11.58 21.01 0.74
N GLN A 101 -10.39 20.54 0.33
CA GLN A 101 -9.76 20.92 -0.92
C GLN A 101 -10.43 20.28 -2.14
N TYR A 102 -10.92 19.04 -2.00
CA TYR A 102 -11.56 18.25 -3.06
C TYR A 102 -12.91 17.70 -2.56
N PRO A 103 -13.99 18.49 -2.60
CA PRO A 103 -15.30 18.06 -2.10
C PRO A 103 -15.88 16.83 -2.81
N ASP A 104 -15.43 16.55 -4.03
CA ASP A 104 -15.79 15.39 -4.87
C ASP A 104 -14.65 14.35 -4.96
N ALA A 105 -13.72 14.34 -4.00
CA ALA A 105 -12.59 13.40 -3.98
C ALA A 105 -13.05 11.95 -4.09
N HIS A 106 -12.45 11.19 -5.01
CA HIS A 106 -12.74 9.77 -5.18
C HIS A 106 -11.47 8.98 -5.53
N TRP A 107 -11.31 7.81 -4.90
CA TRP A 107 -10.24 6.85 -5.16
C TRP A 107 -10.82 5.60 -5.82
N GLY A 108 -10.79 5.57 -7.16
CA GLY A 108 -11.28 4.46 -7.98
C GLY A 108 -10.20 3.40 -8.22
N HIS A 109 -10.64 2.24 -8.74
CA HIS A 109 -9.76 1.14 -9.17
C HIS A 109 -8.82 0.62 -8.07
N ALA A 110 -9.26 0.66 -6.81
CA ALA A 110 -8.45 0.22 -5.68
C ALA A 110 -8.07 -1.26 -5.80
N ARG A 111 -6.76 -1.55 -5.61
CA ARG A 111 -6.23 -2.91 -5.49
C ARG A 111 -5.29 -2.96 -4.29
N HIS A 112 -5.42 -4.01 -3.49
CA HIS A 112 -4.68 -4.14 -2.24
C HIS A 112 -3.78 -5.37 -2.26
N PHE A 113 -2.58 -5.22 -1.72
CA PHE A 113 -1.59 -6.28 -1.57
C PHE A 113 -1.03 -6.21 -0.15
N VAL A 114 -0.96 -7.33 0.53
CA VAL A 114 -0.45 -7.40 1.90
C VAL A 114 0.53 -8.56 2.03
N THR A 115 1.61 -8.33 2.75
CA THR A 115 2.52 -9.36 3.22
C THR A 115 3.07 -8.98 4.59
N GLY A 116 2.83 -9.81 5.60
CA GLY A 116 3.26 -9.54 6.98
C GLY A 116 2.71 -8.23 7.51
N ASP A 117 3.58 -7.35 7.95
CA ASP A 117 3.23 -6.03 8.49
C ASP A 117 3.23 -4.89 7.44
N ARG A 118 3.35 -5.23 6.14
CA ARG A 118 3.39 -4.25 5.04
C ARG A 118 2.22 -4.45 4.10
N GLY A 119 1.71 -3.34 3.54
CA GLY A 119 0.68 -3.37 2.52
C GLY A 119 0.85 -2.26 1.50
N VAL A 120 0.21 -2.45 0.34
CA VAL A 120 0.12 -1.45 -0.72
C VAL A 120 -1.32 -1.38 -1.19
N SER A 121 -1.84 -0.18 -1.40
CA SER A 121 -3.08 0.06 -2.15
C SER A 121 -2.77 0.91 -3.37
N GLU A 122 -3.00 0.38 -4.56
CA GLU A 122 -2.98 1.14 -5.81
C GLU A 122 -4.36 1.75 -6.03
N TRP A 123 -4.42 2.94 -6.60
CA TRP A 123 -5.67 3.66 -6.87
C TRP A 123 -5.53 4.69 -7.98
N THR A 124 -6.67 5.13 -8.52
CA THR A 124 -6.78 6.34 -9.34
C THR A 124 -7.55 7.39 -8.54
N PHE A 125 -6.91 8.50 -8.23
CA PHE A 125 -7.55 9.65 -7.59
C PHE A 125 -8.18 10.54 -8.65
N THR A 126 -9.41 10.95 -8.41
CA THR A 126 -10.11 12.01 -9.15
C THR A 126 -10.68 13.03 -8.18
N GLY A 127 -10.69 14.29 -8.56
CA GLY A 127 -11.28 15.35 -7.74
C GLY A 127 -11.23 16.71 -8.42
N THR A 128 -12.12 17.60 -8.00
CA THR A 128 -12.15 18.99 -8.42
C THR A 128 -11.78 19.86 -7.22
N ARG A 129 -10.70 20.62 -7.36
CA ARG A 129 -10.29 21.58 -6.34
C ARG A 129 -11.31 22.70 -6.20
N THR A 130 -11.30 23.37 -5.07
CA THR A 130 -12.17 24.53 -4.81
C THR A 130 -11.94 25.70 -5.79
N ASP A 131 -10.77 25.75 -6.48
CA ASP A 131 -10.49 26.70 -7.57
C ASP A 131 -11.02 26.24 -8.95
N GLY A 132 -11.77 25.13 -9.00
CA GLY A 132 -12.37 24.55 -10.20
C GLY A 132 -11.44 23.67 -11.03
N LYS A 133 -10.19 23.51 -10.65
CA LYS A 133 -9.22 22.69 -11.39
C LYS A 133 -9.42 21.21 -11.09
N ARG A 134 -9.51 20.40 -12.14
CA ARG A 134 -9.70 18.97 -12.06
C ARG A 134 -8.38 18.22 -12.02
N VAL A 135 -8.32 17.20 -11.19
CA VAL A 135 -7.18 16.29 -11.06
C VAL A 135 -7.64 14.87 -11.33
N GLU A 136 -6.83 14.12 -12.07
CA GLU A 136 -6.96 12.68 -12.24
C GLU A 136 -5.55 12.10 -12.33
N VAL A 137 -5.17 11.31 -11.34
CA VAL A 137 -3.80 10.75 -11.26
C VAL A 137 -3.82 9.34 -10.67
N ASN A 138 -2.92 8.50 -11.13
CA ASN A 138 -2.65 7.22 -10.47
C ASN A 138 -1.67 7.42 -9.33
N GLY A 139 -1.86 6.65 -8.27
CA GLY A 139 -0.97 6.61 -7.14
C GLY A 139 -1.07 5.30 -6.38
N CYS A 140 -0.32 5.25 -5.30
CA CYS A 140 -0.40 4.17 -4.33
C CYS A 140 -0.09 4.68 -2.92
N ASP A 141 -0.62 3.98 -1.95
CA ASP A 141 -0.26 4.14 -0.56
C ASP A 141 0.52 2.90 -0.11
N VAL A 142 1.62 3.13 0.60
CA VAL A 142 2.38 2.09 1.28
C VAL A 142 2.04 2.13 2.76
N PHE A 143 1.60 0.99 3.29
CA PHE A 143 1.15 0.87 4.67
C PHE A 143 2.13 0.08 5.54
N THR A 144 2.21 0.48 6.81
CA THR A 144 2.76 -0.34 7.89
C THR A 144 1.64 -0.65 8.87
N PHE A 145 1.47 -1.93 9.19
CA PHE A 145 0.47 -2.38 10.17
C PHE A 145 1.13 -2.66 11.53
N ARG A 146 0.37 -2.41 12.59
CA ARG A 146 0.73 -2.76 13.96
C ARG A 146 -0.53 -3.06 14.77
N ASN A 147 -0.55 -4.21 15.44
CA ASN A 147 -1.69 -4.65 16.27
C ASN A 147 -3.04 -4.63 15.52
N GLY A 148 -3.05 -5.06 14.25
CA GLY A 148 -4.26 -5.13 13.42
C GLY A 148 -4.78 -3.78 12.94
N LYS A 149 -4.03 -2.68 13.09
CA LYS A 149 -4.35 -1.33 12.66
C LYS A 149 -3.27 -0.76 11.75
N ILE A 150 -3.61 0.29 11.00
CA ILE A 150 -2.67 1.07 10.19
C ILE A 150 -1.86 1.97 11.14
N ALA A 151 -0.54 1.74 11.18
CA ALA A 151 0.39 2.59 11.94
C ALA A 151 0.96 3.71 11.06
N ILE A 152 1.29 3.41 9.80
CA ILE A 152 1.81 4.39 8.85
C ILE A 152 1.06 4.25 7.53
N LYS A 153 0.64 5.38 6.96
CA LYS A 153 0.20 5.54 5.58
C LYS A 153 1.15 6.49 4.88
N ASN A 154 1.90 6.00 3.89
CA ASN A 154 2.80 6.80 3.07
C ASN A 154 2.27 6.84 1.63
N SER A 155 1.96 8.04 1.12
CA SER A 155 1.27 8.24 -0.15
C SER A 155 2.22 8.66 -1.27
N PHE A 156 2.07 8.05 -2.42
CA PHE A 156 2.79 8.37 -3.65
C PHE A 156 1.79 8.60 -4.78
N ARG A 157 2.04 9.56 -5.65
CA ARG A 157 1.21 9.75 -6.85
C ARG A 157 2.03 10.22 -8.03
N LYS A 158 1.52 9.97 -9.25
CA LYS A 158 2.09 10.54 -10.47
C LYS A 158 1.97 12.06 -10.43
N ASN A 159 2.99 12.73 -10.96
CA ASN A 159 2.92 14.17 -11.21
C ASN A 159 2.29 14.38 -12.59
N ARG A 160 1.07 14.92 -12.62
CA ARG A 160 0.32 15.22 -13.85
C ARG A 160 -0.23 16.65 -13.74
N PRO A 161 -0.17 17.46 -14.81
CA PRO A 161 -0.85 18.76 -14.83
C PRO A 161 -2.34 18.64 -14.58
N ASP A 162 -2.96 19.72 -14.11
CA ASP A 162 -4.42 19.80 -13.97
C ASP A 162 -5.09 19.52 -15.32
N LEU A 163 -6.27 18.88 -15.30
CA LEU A 163 -7.00 18.55 -16.52
C LEU A 163 -7.61 19.79 -17.15
N THR A 164 -7.51 19.85 -18.46
CA THR A 164 -8.15 20.87 -19.30
C THR A 164 -9.49 20.37 -19.84
N ASP A 165 -10.29 21.26 -20.46
CA ASP A 165 -11.53 20.84 -21.14
C ASP A 165 -11.29 19.86 -22.28
N ALA A 166 -10.13 19.91 -22.93
CA ALA A 166 -9.73 18.97 -23.98
C ALA A 166 -9.52 17.53 -23.46
N ASP A 167 -9.27 17.36 -22.16
CA ASP A 167 -9.11 16.02 -21.54
C ASP A 167 -10.43 15.33 -21.25
N ARG A 168 -11.59 16.02 -21.40
CA ARG A 168 -12.93 15.47 -21.16
C ARG A 168 -13.43 14.54 -22.27
N THR A 169 -12.78 14.55 -23.41
CA THR A 169 -13.22 13.85 -24.63
C THR A 169 -12.40 12.60 -24.96
N ARG A 170 -11.56 12.15 -24.06
CA ARG A 170 -10.74 10.91 -24.18
C ARG A 170 -11.18 9.85 -23.15
#